data_db0cc58d25f3bdda59c81609e4e8b5c7
#
_entry.id   db0cc58d25f3bdda59c81609e4e8b5c7
#
_cell.length_a   1.000
_cell.length_b   1.000
_cell.length_c   1.000
_cell.angle_alpha   90.00
_cell.angle_beta   90.00
_cell.angle_gamma   90.00
#
_symmetry.space_group_name_H-M   'P 1'
#
loop_
_entity.id
_entity.type
_entity.pdbx_description
1 polymer ?
#
loop_
_entity_poly.entity_id
_entity_poly.type
_entity_poly.pdbx_seq_one_letter_code
_entity_poly.pdbx_strand_id
1 'polypeptide(L)'
;MKNLAQAVAISLIALIAISCKSTKETASSCTNVESSVKWTPQTEPQILASIERTACYGRCPMYKTTFMDNGEVTYVGKGFVDKIGTYKTLISEEDVQFIKSNIIEYDYFDLDSLYPTPITDFPSSITEVNLNGKRKKVINRRTPPTNLKDFEKFLDSILKGKELQKVSDETNYDTKAK
;
A
#
# COMPACT_ATOMS: atom_id res chain seq x y z
N MET A 1 60.38 -9.72 -19.92
CA MET A 1 60.96 -11.06 -20.14
C MET A 1 59.83 -12.05 -20.08
N LYS A 2 59.37 -12.48 -21.25
CA LYS A 2 59.44 -13.88 -21.74
C LYS A 2 58.60 -14.81 -20.86
N ASN A 3 57.71 -15.62 -21.32
CA ASN A 3 57.33 -16.27 -22.58
C ASN A 3 55.89 -16.79 -22.40
N LEU A 4 54.99 -16.71 -23.33
CA LEU A 4 54.88 -17.48 -24.58
C LEU A 4 54.74 -18.99 -24.38
N ALA A 5 53.69 -19.49 -24.91
CA ALA A 5 53.45 -20.71 -25.65
C ALA A 5 52.29 -21.55 -25.11
N GLN A 6 51.21 -21.65 -25.86
CA GLN A 6 50.88 -22.74 -26.80
C GLN A 6 50.41 -23.98 -26.04
N ALA A 7 49.41 -24.72 -26.44
CA ALA A 7 48.87 -25.14 -27.73
C ALA A 7 47.45 -25.73 -27.49
N VAL A 8 46.51 -25.44 -28.35
CA VAL A 8 45.89 -26.32 -29.35
C VAL A 8 45.67 -27.79 -28.93
N ALA A 9 44.43 -28.17 -28.79
CA ALA A 9 43.93 -29.48 -29.18
C ALA A 9 42.46 -29.41 -29.58
N ILE A 10 42.30 -29.54 -30.85
CA ILE A 10 41.10 -29.80 -31.65
C ILE A 10 40.62 -31.22 -31.35
N SER A 11 39.32 -31.42 -31.40
CA SER A 11 38.60 -32.68 -31.75
C SER A 11 37.46 -32.93 -30.76
N LEU A 12 36.22 -33.17 -31.05
CA LEU A 12 35.60 -33.92 -32.16
C LEU A 12 34.12 -33.63 -32.14
N ILE A 13 33.57 -33.37 -33.28
CA ILE A 13 32.16 -33.26 -33.58
C ILE A 13 31.51 -34.64 -33.41
N ALA A 14 30.43 -34.70 -32.63
CA ALA A 14 29.47 -35.81 -32.72
C ALA A 14 28.09 -35.26 -32.96
N LEU A 15 27.72 -35.21 -34.24
CA LEU A 15 26.37 -35.06 -34.73
C LEU A 15 25.57 -36.31 -34.34
N ILE A 16 24.60 -36.16 -33.47
CA ILE A 16 23.52 -37.16 -33.31
C ILE A 16 22.28 -36.60 -33.96
N ALA A 17 22.08 -36.98 -35.20
CA ALA A 17 20.82 -36.85 -35.91
C ALA A 17 19.80 -37.88 -35.33
N ILE A 18 18.86 -37.43 -34.56
CA ILE A 18 17.70 -38.27 -34.19
C ILE A 18 16.63 -38.01 -35.21
N SER A 19 16.47 -38.99 -36.07
CA SER A 19 15.45 -39.18 -37.10
C SER A 19 14.06 -39.28 -36.46
N CYS A 20 13.20 -38.32 -36.74
CA CYS A 20 11.77 -38.43 -36.48
C CYS A 20 11.15 -39.45 -37.42
N LYS A 21 10.77 -40.58 -36.88
CA LYS A 21 9.92 -41.56 -37.60
C LYS A 21 8.48 -41.21 -37.39
N SER A 22 7.84 -40.73 -38.45
CA SER A 22 6.41 -40.54 -38.55
C SER A 22 5.67 -41.90 -38.43
N THR A 23 4.82 -42.03 -37.45
CA THR A 23 3.81 -43.09 -37.44
C THR A 23 2.44 -42.41 -37.26
N LYS A 24 1.59 -42.64 -38.27
CA LYS A 24 0.18 -42.28 -38.34
C LYS A 24 -0.63 -43.13 -37.37
N GLU A 25 -1.74 -42.50 -36.96
CA GLU A 25 -3.00 -43.06 -36.44
C GLU A 25 -3.04 -43.49 -34.97
N THR A 26 -3.73 -42.70 -34.14
CA THR A 26 -5.06 -43.09 -33.68
C THR A 26 -5.73 -41.86 -33.02
N ALA A 27 -6.90 -41.50 -33.50
CA ALA A 27 -7.78 -40.53 -32.86
C ALA A 27 -8.23 -41.06 -31.50
N SER A 28 -7.93 -40.33 -30.44
CA SER A 28 -8.64 -40.54 -29.18
C SER A 28 -8.56 -39.28 -28.33
N SER A 29 -9.73 -38.71 -28.15
CA SER A 29 -10.16 -37.92 -26.99
C SER A 29 -9.33 -36.68 -26.63
N CYS A 30 -9.73 -35.55 -27.20
CA CYS A 30 -9.52 -34.26 -26.54
C CYS A 30 -10.24 -34.30 -25.19
N THR A 31 -9.55 -34.71 -24.16
CA THR A 31 -9.97 -34.34 -22.80
C THR A 31 -9.78 -32.84 -22.69
N ASN A 32 -10.89 -32.12 -22.69
CA ASN A 32 -10.97 -30.76 -22.23
C ASN A 32 -10.35 -30.74 -20.82
N VAL A 33 -9.10 -30.28 -20.73
CA VAL A 33 -8.58 -29.76 -19.50
C VAL A 33 -9.29 -28.40 -19.32
N GLU A 34 -10.49 -28.49 -18.81
CA GLU A 34 -11.20 -27.41 -18.22
C GLU A 34 -10.34 -26.98 -17.04
N SER A 35 -9.38 -26.07 -17.34
CA SER A 35 -8.71 -25.28 -16.32
C SER A 35 -9.83 -24.51 -15.63
N SER A 36 -10.39 -25.12 -14.60
CA SER A 36 -11.18 -24.39 -13.63
C SER A 36 -10.25 -23.36 -13.00
N VAL A 37 -10.14 -22.21 -13.66
CA VAL A 37 -9.63 -21.01 -13.04
C VAL A 37 -10.56 -20.78 -11.86
N LYS A 38 -10.09 -21.24 -10.70
CA LYS A 38 -10.78 -21.01 -9.43
C LYS A 38 -10.81 -19.51 -9.26
N TRP A 39 -11.93 -18.90 -9.62
CA TRP A 39 -12.18 -17.49 -9.42
C TRP A 39 -12.11 -17.24 -7.92
N THR A 40 -10.98 -16.72 -7.46
CA THR A 40 -10.88 -16.21 -6.10
C THR A 40 -11.66 -14.91 -6.10
N PRO A 41 -12.70 -14.77 -5.25
CA PRO A 41 -13.39 -13.50 -5.12
C PRO A 41 -12.35 -12.42 -4.86
N GLN A 42 -12.31 -11.37 -5.68
CA GLN A 42 -11.53 -10.19 -5.35
C GLN A 42 -12.05 -9.70 -4.01
N THR A 43 -11.19 -9.76 -3.02
CA THR A 43 -11.50 -9.22 -1.70
C THR A 43 -11.79 -7.73 -1.88
N GLU A 44 -12.92 -7.27 -1.37
CA GLU A 44 -13.25 -5.84 -1.36
C GLU A 44 -12.06 -5.04 -0.85
N PRO A 45 -11.75 -3.87 -1.47
CA PRO A 45 -10.62 -3.05 -1.04
C PRO A 45 -10.69 -2.74 0.45
N GLN A 46 -9.58 -2.92 1.14
CA GLN A 46 -9.50 -2.71 2.58
C GLN A 46 -8.73 -1.42 2.90
N ILE A 47 -9.08 -0.79 4.01
CA ILE A 47 -8.29 0.33 4.52
C ILE A 47 -6.89 -0.21 4.88
N LEU A 48 -5.86 0.30 4.22
CA LEU A 48 -4.47 0.00 4.53
C LEU A 48 -3.96 0.89 5.67
N ALA A 49 -4.17 2.21 5.54
CA ALA A 49 -3.81 3.19 6.54
C ALA A 49 -4.75 4.38 6.50
N SER A 50 -4.88 5.07 7.63
CA SER A 50 -5.54 6.37 7.66
C SER A 50 -4.90 7.29 8.69
N ILE A 51 -5.03 8.60 8.45
CA ILE A 51 -4.65 9.64 9.39
C ILE A 51 -5.78 10.67 9.49
N GLU A 52 -6.14 11.04 10.72
CA GLU A 52 -7.12 12.07 11.00
C GLU A 52 -6.52 13.11 11.96
N ARG A 53 -6.68 14.38 11.61
CA ARG A 53 -6.35 15.52 12.47
C ARG A 53 -7.63 16.14 12.98
N THR A 54 -7.78 16.25 14.30
CA THR A 54 -9.01 16.78 14.93
C THR A 54 -8.88 18.25 15.27
N ALA A 55 -10.03 18.86 15.65
CA ALA A 55 -10.09 20.23 16.10
C ALA A 55 -9.22 20.48 17.35
N CYS A 56 -8.82 21.73 17.52
CA CYS A 56 -8.22 22.28 18.74
C CYS A 56 -8.91 23.59 19.13
N TYR A 57 -8.55 24.16 20.26
CA TYR A 57 -8.94 25.54 20.59
C TYR A 57 -8.12 26.52 19.75
N GLY A 58 -8.55 26.73 18.49
CA GLY A 58 -7.86 27.62 17.56
C GLY A 58 -7.97 27.17 16.11
N ARG A 59 -6.99 27.51 15.29
CA ARG A 59 -6.97 27.26 13.83
C ARG A 59 -6.09 26.05 13.50
N CYS A 60 -6.46 24.86 13.98
CA CYS A 60 -5.77 23.63 13.67
C CYS A 60 -6.34 23.00 12.38
N PRO A 61 -5.49 22.50 11.48
CA PRO A 61 -5.96 21.75 10.33
C PRO A 61 -6.81 20.55 10.73
N MET A 62 -8.00 20.44 10.17
CA MET A 62 -8.93 19.34 10.41
C MET A 62 -9.17 18.59 9.10
N TYR A 63 -8.73 17.36 9.04
CA TYR A 63 -8.91 16.51 7.86
C TYR A 63 -8.78 15.03 8.21
N LYS A 64 -9.21 14.19 7.29
CA LYS A 64 -8.92 12.75 7.30
C LYS A 64 -8.44 12.31 5.93
N THR A 65 -7.38 11.54 5.89
CA THR A 65 -6.91 10.84 4.71
C THR A 65 -7.01 9.34 4.94
N THR A 66 -7.61 8.63 4.01
CA THR A 66 -7.74 7.17 4.03
C THR A 66 -7.09 6.59 2.79
N PHE A 67 -6.15 5.69 2.97
CA PHE A 67 -5.44 4.95 1.93
C PHE A 67 -5.97 3.53 1.88
N MET A 68 -6.42 3.09 0.71
CA MET A 68 -6.88 1.72 0.49
C MET A 68 -5.73 0.86 -0.05
N ASP A 69 -5.83 -0.43 0.12
CA ASP A 69 -4.83 -1.40 -0.36
C ASP A 69 -4.77 -1.55 -1.89
N ASN A 70 -5.81 -1.08 -2.60
CA ASN A 70 -5.88 -0.99 -4.06
C ASN A 70 -5.34 0.34 -4.63
N GLY A 71 -4.80 1.23 -3.79
CA GLY A 71 -4.28 2.54 -4.19
C GLY A 71 -5.31 3.67 -4.23
N GLU A 72 -6.59 3.41 -3.99
CA GLU A 72 -7.57 4.49 -3.83
C GLU A 72 -7.28 5.29 -2.57
N VAL A 73 -7.36 6.62 -2.70
CA VAL A 73 -7.21 7.54 -1.56
C VAL A 73 -8.41 8.46 -1.48
N THR A 74 -8.96 8.57 -0.29
CA THR A 74 -10.00 9.55 0.03
C THR A 74 -9.44 10.57 1.02
N TYR A 75 -9.51 11.85 0.66
CA TYR A 75 -9.18 12.97 1.53
C TYR A 75 -10.46 13.75 1.86
N VAL A 76 -10.69 14.02 3.13
CA VAL A 76 -11.82 14.81 3.61
C VAL A 76 -11.29 15.99 4.43
N GLY A 77 -11.32 17.18 3.84
CA GLY A 77 -10.95 18.42 4.53
C GLY A 77 -12.15 19.05 5.22
N LYS A 78 -12.04 19.27 6.53
CA LYS A 78 -13.14 19.77 7.38
C LYS A 78 -12.99 21.24 7.75
N GLY A 79 -11.77 21.72 7.96
CA GLY A 79 -11.53 23.09 8.35
C GLY A 79 -10.06 23.42 8.49
N PHE A 80 -9.71 24.68 8.29
CA PHE A 80 -8.35 25.20 8.35
C PHE A 80 -7.33 24.46 7.46
N VAL A 81 -7.81 23.99 6.31
CA VAL A 81 -7.03 23.34 5.25
C VAL A 81 -7.39 23.96 3.90
N ASP A 82 -6.50 23.88 2.92
CA ASP A 82 -6.70 24.50 1.60
C ASP A 82 -7.86 23.84 0.81
N LYS A 83 -8.10 22.55 1.06
CA LYS A 83 -9.10 21.76 0.36
C LYS A 83 -10.22 21.35 1.33
N ILE A 84 -11.34 22.05 1.26
CA ILE A 84 -12.57 21.73 2.04
C ILE A 84 -13.49 20.86 1.19
N GLY A 85 -14.06 19.81 1.80
CA GLY A 85 -14.91 18.80 1.15
C GLY A 85 -14.21 17.47 0.97
N THR A 86 -14.82 16.58 0.20
CA THR A 86 -14.30 15.24 -0.09
C THR A 86 -13.62 15.21 -1.45
N TYR A 87 -12.41 14.69 -1.48
CA TYR A 87 -11.57 14.53 -2.66
C TYR A 87 -11.10 13.09 -2.79
N LYS A 88 -10.89 12.64 -4.02
CA LYS A 88 -10.31 11.33 -4.34
C LYS A 88 -9.11 11.45 -5.26
N THR A 89 -8.20 10.50 -5.14
CA THR A 89 -7.09 10.28 -6.07
C THR A 89 -6.68 8.82 -6.07
N LEU A 90 -5.79 8.46 -6.99
CA LEU A 90 -5.12 7.17 -7.01
C LEU A 90 -3.63 7.40 -6.75
N ILE A 91 -3.04 6.55 -5.94
CA ILE A 91 -1.60 6.46 -5.74
C ILE A 91 -1.07 5.22 -6.47
N SER A 92 0.21 5.22 -6.80
CA SER A 92 0.85 4.10 -7.48
C SER A 92 0.94 2.86 -6.59
N GLU A 93 1.11 1.68 -7.20
CA GLU A 93 1.41 0.45 -6.44
C GLU A 93 2.70 0.60 -5.60
N GLU A 94 3.69 1.35 -6.10
CA GLU A 94 4.91 1.66 -5.36
C GLU A 94 4.61 2.45 -4.09
N ASP A 95 3.73 3.46 -4.16
CA ASP A 95 3.29 4.22 -2.97
C ASP A 95 2.58 3.29 -1.97
N VAL A 96 1.74 2.35 -2.44
CA VAL A 96 1.05 1.37 -1.59
C VAL A 96 2.07 0.47 -0.88
N GLN A 97 3.05 -0.06 -1.61
CA GLN A 97 4.11 -0.88 -1.02
C GLN A 97 4.98 -0.07 -0.06
N PHE A 98 5.21 1.21 -0.36
CA PHE A 98 5.94 2.12 0.51
C PHE A 98 5.19 2.38 1.83
N ILE A 99 3.84 2.49 1.80
CA ILE A 99 3.04 2.56 3.03
C ILE A 99 3.21 1.27 3.83
N LYS A 100 3.11 0.09 3.19
CA LYS A 100 3.25 -1.20 3.86
C LYS A 100 4.62 -1.37 4.52
N SER A 101 5.70 -0.98 3.84
CA SER A 101 7.06 -1.05 4.40
C SER A 101 7.26 -0.10 5.56
N ASN A 102 6.75 1.12 5.48
CA ASN A 102 6.85 2.10 6.57
C ASN A 102 6.04 1.71 7.81
N ILE A 103 4.91 1.01 7.67
CA ILE A 103 4.17 0.44 8.80
C ILE A 103 5.07 -0.50 9.61
N ILE A 104 5.90 -1.29 8.93
CA ILE A 104 6.86 -2.22 9.56
C ILE A 104 8.07 -1.46 10.10
N GLU A 105 8.67 -0.57 9.33
CA GLU A 105 9.87 0.19 9.69
C GLU A 105 9.68 1.05 10.95
N TYR A 106 8.48 1.62 11.13
CA TYR A 106 8.14 2.42 12.30
C TYR A 106 7.60 1.59 13.48
N ASP A 107 7.65 0.27 13.42
CA ASP A 107 7.15 -0.64 14.48
C ASP A 107 5.73 -0.28 14.91
N TYR A 108 4.85 0.07 13.94
CA TYR A 108 3.54 0.65 14.23
C TYR A 108 2.69 -0.23 15.15
N PHE A 109 2.80 -1.55 15.01
CA PHE A 109 2.01 -2.48 15.83
C PHE A 109 2.50 -2.60 17.29
N ASP A 110 3.71 -2.11 17.59
CA ASP A 110 4.29 -2.13 18.94
C ASP A 110 4.03 -0.82 19.70
N LEU A 111 3.48 0.20 19.02
CA LEU A 111 3.11 1.46 19.65
C LEU A 111 1.99 1.29 20.68
N ASP A 112 1.92 2.16 21.68
CA ASP A 112 0.74 2.26 22.54
C ASP A 112 -0.48 2.78 21.75
N SER A 113 -1.66 2.32 22.11
CA SER A 113 -2.90 2.77 21.43
C SER A 113 -3.31 4.19 21.81
N LEU A 114 -2.74 4.75 22.88
CA LEU A 114 -3.06 6.09 23.36
C LEU A 114 -1.85 6.79 23.96
N TYR A 115 -1.54 7.98 23.44
CA TYR A 115 -0.61 8.94 24.02
C TYR A 115 -1.40 10.13 24.56
N PRO A 116 -1.77 10.14 25.84
CA PRO A 116 -2.71 11.09 26.41
C PRO A 116 -2.08 12.45 26.69
N THR A 117 -2.94 13.45 26.95
CA THR A 117 -2.58 14.73 27.52
C THR A 117 -3.61 15.12 28.57
N PRO A 118 -3.22 15.78 29.68
CA PRO A 118 -4.17 16.35 30.63
C PRO A 118 -4.90 17.59 30.08
N ILE A 119 -4.42 18.15 28.96
CA ILE A 119 -4.97 19.36 28.35
C ILE A 119 -6.10 18.95 27.40
N THR A 120 -7.32 19.43 27.68
CA THR A 120 -8.53 19.06 26.93
C THR A 120 -8.56 19.64 25.52
N ASP A 121 -8.00 20.83 25.33
CA ASP A 121 -8.12 21.63 24.09
C ASP A 121 -7.02 21.33 23.05
N PHE A 122 -6.21 20.30 23.30
CA PHE A 122 -5.22 19.84 22.32
C PHE A 122 -5.86 19.01 21.20
N PRO A 123 -5.42 19.20 19.94
CA PRO A 123 -5.87 18.37 18.84
C PRO A 123 -5.37 16.94 19.04
N SER A 124 -6.06 16.00 18.42
CA SER A 124 -5.60 14.62 18.32
C SER A 124 -5.17 14.33 16.88
N SER A 125 -4.09 13.57 16.76
CA SER A 125 -3.79 12.82 15.54
C SER A 125 -4.21 11.39 15.77
N ILE A 126 -5.05 10.88 14.90
CA ILE A 126 -5.59 9.52 15.00
C ILE A 126 -5.10 8.78 13.76
N THR A 127 -4.31 7.76 13.95
CA THR A 127 -3.87 6.87 12.87
C THR A 127 -4.49 5.50 13.03
N GLU A 128 -4.79 4.87 11.92
CA GLU A 128 -5.27 3.50 11.87
C GLU A 128 -4.57 2.75 10.75
N VAL A 129 -4.17 1.52 11.01
CA VAL A 129 -3.45 0.67 10.08
C VAL A 129 -4.09 -0.72 10.09
N ASN A 130 -4.20 -1.31 8.89
CA ASN A 130 -4.56 -2.70 8.70
C ASN A 130 -3.55 -3.34 7.74
N LEU A 131 -2.76 -4.27 8.23
CA LEU A 131 -1.76 -4.97 7.43
C LEU A 131 -1.73 -6.45 7.82
N ASN A 132 -1.83 -7.33 6.83
CA ASN A 132 -1.80 -8.79 7.02
C ASN A 132 -2.81 -9.28 8.08
N GLY A 133 -4.02 -8.69 8.08
CA GLY A 133 -5.08 -9.04 9.03
C GLY A 133 -4.90 -8.48 10.44
N LYS A 134 -3.78 -7.80 10.73
CA LYS A 134 -3.62 -7.05 11.97
C LYS A 134 -4.14 -5.63 11.80
N ARG A 135 -5.00 -5.20 12.70
CA ARG A 135 -5.53 -3.84 12.73
C ARG A 135 -5.16 -3.16 14.03
N LYS A 136 -4.69 -1.92 13.94
CA LYS A 136 -4.36 -1.10 15.11
C LYS A 136 -4.74 0.34 14.87
N LYS A 137 -5.31 0.95 15.91
CA LYS A 137 -5.60 2.38 15.98
C LYS A 137 -4.75 3.00 17.08
N VAL A 138 -4.13 4.13 16.78
CA VAL A 138 -3.33 4.91 17.73
C VAL A 138 -3.89 6.33 17.80
N ILE A 139 -4.09 6.82 19.01
CA ILE A 139 -4.53 8.19 19.29
C ILE A 139 -3.38 8.93 19.94
N ASN A 140 -2.83 9.89 19.24
CA ASN A 140 -1.78 10.76 19.71
C ASN A 140 -2.35 12.15 20.04
N ARG A 141 -2.21 12.57 21.29
CA ARG A 141 -2.65 13.89 21.74
C ARG A 141 -1.52 14.86 22.03
N ARG A 142 -0.29 14.41 22.37
CA ARG A 142 0.78 15.35 22.67
C ARG A 142 2.20 14.82 22.51
N THR A 143 2.59 13.80 23.21
CA THR A 143 3.99 13.35 23.31
C THR A 143 4.16 11.96 22.72
N PRO A 144 4.05 11.84 21.38
CA PRO A 144 4.26 10.56 20.74
C PRO A 144 5.75 10.22 20.73
N PRO A 145 6.12 8.94 20.69
CA PRO A 145 7.47 8.53 20.37
C PRO A 145 7.85 8.98 18.95
N THR A 146 9.15 9.04 18.68
CA THR A 146 9.67 9.58 17.40
C THR A 146 9.14 8.81 16.21
N ASN A 147 9.10 7.47 16.28
CA ASN A 147 8.59 6.62 15.20
C ASN A 147 7.11 6.93 14.86
N LEU A 148 6.23 7.13 15.83
CA LEU A 148 4.84 7.54 15.55
C LEU A 148 4.78 8.92 14.90
N LYS A 149 5.56 9.88 15.43
CA LYS A 149 5.62 11.23 14.86
C LYS A 149 6.10 11.23 13.41
N ASP A 150 7.08 10.40 13.09
CA ASP A 150 7.62 10.32 11.75
C ASP A 150 6.70 9.55 10.82
N PHE A 151 6.01 8.50 11.30
CA PHE A 151 4.95 7.83 10.57
C PHE A 151 3.78 8.77 10.22
N GLU A 152 3.32 9.60 11.15
CA GLU A 152 2.29 10.61 10.89
C GLU A 152 2.72 11.59 9.79
N LYS A 153 3.95 12.11 9.86
CA LYS A 153 4.51 13.00 8.82
C LYS A 153 4.64 12.30 7.46
N PHE A 154 5.02 11.03 7.48
CA PHE A 154 5.11 10.22 6.29
C PHE A 154 3.75 10.12 5.60
N LEU A 155 2.68 9.75 6.32
CA LEU A 155 1.33 9.68 5.77
C LEU A 155 0.86 11.04 5.21
N ASP A 156 1.14 12.15 5.91
CA ASP A 156 0.83 13.50 5.44
C ASP A 156 1.63 13.88 4.18
N SER A 157 2.76 13.24 3.93
CA SER A 157 3.62 13.53 2.78
C SER A 157 3.18 12.86 1.48
N ILE A 158 2.45 11.75 1.53
CA ILE A 158 2.10 10.92 0.37
C ILE A 158 1.29 11.72 -0.66
N LEU A 159 0.44 12.63 -0.22
CA LEU A 159 -0.40 13.43 -1.11
C LEU A 159 0.26 14.72 -1.60
N LYS A 160 1.48 15.04 -1.16
CA LYS A 160 2.18 16.24 -1.62
C LYS A 160 2.45 16.16 -3.12
N GLY A 161 2.01 17.19 -3.85
CA GLY A 161 2.19 17.27 -5.29
C GLY A 161 1.26 16.36 -6.11
N LYS A 162 0.36 15.62 -5.47
CA LYS A 162 -0.64 14.81 -6.17
C LYS A 162 -1.89 15.65 -6.44
N GLU A 163 -2.47 15.44 -7.62
CA GLU A 163 -3.74 16.05 -7.99
C GLU A 163 -4.89 15.30 -7.30
N LEU A 164 -5.79 16.06 -6.66
CA LEU A 164 -6.96 15.52 -5.97
C LEU A 164 -8.22 16.02 -6.69
N GLN A 165 -9.07 15.10 -7.10
CA GLN A 165 -10.34 15.39 -7.75
C GLN A 165 -11.44 15.58 -6.70
N LYS A 166 -12.13 16.72 -6.72
CA LYS A 166 -13.23 16.99 -5.81
C LYS A 166 -14.43 16.12 -6.16
N VAL A 167 -14.97 15.42 -5.17
CA VAL A 167 -16.11 14.50 -5.31
C VAL A 167 -17.38 15.12 -4.74
N SER A 168 -17.28 15.78 -3.58
CA SER A 168 -18.40 16.46 -2.95
C SER A 168 -17.95 17.58 -2.01
N ASP A 169 -18.92 18.44 -1.63
CA ASP A 169 -18.71 19.45 -0.59
C ASP A 169 -18.94 18.89 0.82
N GLU A 170 -19.41 17.65 0.93
CA GLU A 170 -19.62 16.99 2.21
C GLU A 170 -18.30 16.70 2.91
N THR A 171 -18.28 17.00 4.22
CA THR A 171 -17.15 16.78 5.11
C THR A 171 -17.35 15.58 6.06
N ASN A 172 -18.44 14.82 5.86
CA ASN A 172 -18.75 13.62 6.61
C ASN A 172 -18.12 12.39 5.95
N TYR A 173 -17.29 11.67 6.69
CA TYR A 173 -16.70 10.40 6.26
C TYR A 173 -17.31 9.19 6.98
N ASP A 174 -18.39 9.39 7.74
CA ASP A 174 -19.18 8.31 8.33
C ASP A 174 -20.07 7.65 7.26
N THR A 175 -19.48 7.23 6.16
CA THR A 175 -20.13 6.33 5.23
C THR A 175 -19.75 4.91 5.54
N LYS A 176 -20.54 4.27 6.40
CA LYS A 176 -21.00 2.88 6.33
C LYS A 176 -20.00 1.90 5.72
N ALA A 177 -19.02 1.47 6.52
CA ALA A 177 -18.62 0.08 6.46
C ALA A 177 -19.81 -0.72 7.05
N LYS A 178 -20.72 -1.16 6.17
CA LYS A 178 -21.66 -2.22 6.45
C LYS A 178 -20.96 -3.54 6.25
#